data_d3c9a6541021bcf1eb07369e365985c1
#
_entry.id   d3c9a6541021bcf1eb07369e365985c1
#
_cell.length_a   1.000
_cell.length_b   1.000
_cell.length_c   1.000
_cell.angle_alpha   90.00
_cell.angle_beta   90.00
_cell.angle_gamma   90.00
#
_symmetry.space_group_name_H-M   'P 1'
#
loop_
_entity.id
_entity.type
_entity.pdbx_description
1 polymer ?
#
loop_
_entity_poly.entity_id
_entity_poly.type
_entity_poly.pdbx_seq_one_letter_code
_entity_poly.pdbx_strand_id
1 'polypeptide(L)'
;MGDRTAAGRAAESLACRSLEALGWRVVSRNLRLGRLEVDLLARDPAGVLVAVEVRRRRTLGAATPWELLGTRKFQALRRQREGLPSGCRIDLLFVIGAPGQERIRLLRGIAEAVRRSCYDSLAPGSGVRLG
;
A
#
# COMPACT_ATOMS: atom_id res chain seq x y z
N MET A 1 -18.52 -2.44 7.18
CA MET A 1 -18.63 -2.66 6.61
C MET A 1 -18.13 -2.86 5.64
N GLY A 2 -17.60 -2.91 5.25
CA GLY A 2 -16.77 -3.36 4.27
C GLY A 2 -17.38 -3.59 2.96
N ASP A 3 -18.16 -2.72 2.57
CA ASP A 3 -18.67 -2.84 1.23
C ASP A 3 -17.58 -2.55 0.25
N ARG A 4 -16.82 -3.55 -0.06
CA ARG A 4 -15.82 -3.41 -1.09
C ARG A 4 -16.52 -3.53 -2.43
N THR A 5 -16.25 -2.55 -3.30
CA THR A 5 -16.77 -2.60 -4.66
C THR A 5 -16.12 -3.74 -5.43
N ALA A 6 -16.76 -4.15 -6.53
CA ALA A 6 -16.17 -5.15 -7.40
C ALA A 6 -14.79 -4.70 -7.92
N ALA A 7 -14.66 -3.40 -8.24
CA ALA A 7 -13.39 -2.85 -8.70
C ALA A 7 -12.32 -2.92 -7.60
N GLY A 8 -12.71 -2.68 -6.36
CA GLY A 8 -11.78 -2.80 -5.22
C GLY A 8 -11.31 -4.22 -5.02
N ARG A 9 -12.22 -5.19 -5.10
CA ARG A 9 -11.85 -6.60 -4.98
C ARG A 9 -10.93 -7.04 -6.11
N ALA A 10 -11.21 -6.58 -7.33
CA ALA A 10 -10.38 -6.90 -8.47
C ALA A 10 -8.97 -6.32 -8.30
N ALA A 11 -8.86 -5.10 -7.78
CA ALA A 11 -7.56 -4.48 -7.52
C ALA A 11 -6.77 -5.26 -6.48
N GLU A 12 -7.43 -5.70 -5.41
CA GLU A 12 -6.77 -6.50 -4.38
C GLU A 12 -6.29 -7.84 -4.92
N SER A 13 -7.10 -8.47 -5.76
CA SER A 13 -6.71 -9.74 -6.37
C SER A 13 -5.52 -9.58 -7.31
N LEU A 14 -5.52 -8.50 -8.09
CA LEU A 14 -4.39 -8.21 -8.96
C LEU A 14 -3.13 -7.91 -8.15
N ALA A 15 -3.28 -7.15 -7.06
CA ALA A 15 -2.17 -6.87 -6.16
C ALA A 15 -1.58 -8.16 -5.58
N CYS A 16 -2.43 -9.09 -5.14
CA CYS A 16 -1.96 -10.39 -4.63
C CYS A 16 -1.15 -11.13 -5.68
N ARG A 17 -1.69 -11.26 -6.88
CA ARG A 17 -0.99 -11.99 -7.94
C ARG A 17 0.33 -11.33 -8.30
N SER A 18 0.35 -9.99 -8.34
CA SER A 18 1.55 -9.25 -8.68
C SER A 18 2.63 -9.42 -7.61
N LEU A 19 2.25 -9.34 -6.35
CA LEU A 19 3.20 -9.53 -5.26
C LEU A 19 3.75 -10.95 -5.26
N GLU A 20 2.88 -11.94 -5.46
CA GLU A 20 3.31 -13.34 -5.51
C GLU A 20 4.29 -13.58 -6.66
N ALA A 21 4.04 -12.95 -7.81
CA ALA A 21 4.95 -13.06 -8.95
C ALA A 21 6.32 -12.44 -8.64
N LEU A 22 6.37 -11.49 -7.70
CA LEU A 22 7.63 -10.84 -7.27
C LEU A 22 8.29 -11.58 -6.09
N GLY A 23 7.76 -12.71 -5.70
CA GLY A 23 8.36 -13.51 -4.63
C GLY A 23 7.82 -13.21 -3.24
N TRP A 24 6.77 -12.42 -3.14
CA TRP A 24 6.10 -12.17 -1.86
C TRP A 24 5.17 -13.33 -1.53
N ARG A 25 4.83 -13.45 -0.26
CA ARG A 25 3.84 -14.43 0.19
C ARG A 25 2.71 -13.70 0.89
N VAL A 26 1.51 -13.76 0.32
CA VAL A 26 0.33 -13.14 0.93
C VAL A 26 -0.14 -14.03 2.08
N VAL A 27 -0.22 -13.44 3.27
CA VAL A 27 -0.61 -14.14 4.49
C VAL A 27 -2.11 -14.04 4.71
N SER A 28 -2.68 -12.85 4.49
CA SER A 28 -4.09 -12.62 4.74
C SER A 28 -4.61 -11.48 3.89
N ARG A 29 -5.90 -11.52 3.57
CA ARG A 29 -6.59 -10.45 2.85
C ARG A 29 -7.70 -9.91 3.73
N ASN A 30 -7.91 -8.59 3.67
CA ASN A 30 -9.00 -7.93 4.40
C ASN A 30 -8.99 -8.27 5.88
N LEU A 31 -7.81 -8.14 6.48
CA LEU A 31 -7.63 -8.47 7.88
C LEU A 31 -8.18 -7.35 8.75
N ARG A 32 -8.94 -7.73 9.77
CA ARG A 32 -9.40 -6.79 10.79
C ARG A 32 -8.71 -7.06 12.11
N LEU A 33 -8.12 -6.00 12.65
CA LEU A 33 -7.49 -6.03 13.96
C LEU A 33 -8.13 -4.90 14.78
N GLY A 34 -9.22 -5.23 15.47
CA GLY A 34 -10.01 -4.20 16.12
C GLY A 34 -10.65 -3.27 15.11
N ARG A 35 -10.32 -1.99 15.18
CA ARG A 35 -10.81 -1.00 14.22
C ARG A 35 -9.91 -0.87 13.01
N LEU A 36 -8.77 -1.54 13.05
CA LEU A 36 -7.81 -1.50 11.98
C LEU A 36 -8.21 -2.46 10.87
N GLU A 37 -8.17 -1.97 9.64
CA GLU A 37 -8.44 -2.79 8.47
C GLU A 37 -7.21 -2.77 7.56
N VAL A 38 -6.69 -3.95 7.27
CA VAL A 38 -5.49 -4.12 6.43
C VAL A 38 -5.91 -4.83 5.14
N ASP A 39 -5.70 -4.18 4.01
CA ASP A 39 -6.09 -4.77 2.72
C ASP A 39 -5.38 -6.08 2.45
N LEU A 40 -4.07 -6.10 2.59
CA LEU A 40 -3.26 -7.30 2.44
C LEU A 40 -2.20 -7.33 3.53
N LEU A 41 -2.02 -8.48 4.13
CA LEU A 41 -0.87 -8.74 5.00
C LEU A 41 -0.01 -9.75 4.29
N ALA A 42 1.27 -9.44 4.11
CA ALA A 42 2.16 -10.28 3.30
C ALA A 42 3.58 -10.26 3.86
N ARG A 43 4.36 -11.25 3.47
CA ARG A 43 5.80 -11.24 3.73
C ARG A 43 6.51 -10.92 2.43
N ASP A 44 7.43 -9.97 2.50
CA ASP A 44 8.23 -9.62 1.33
C ASP A 44 9.28 -10.71 1.08
N PRO A 45 10.03 -10.64 -0.04
CA PRO A 45 11.03 -11.68 -0.34
C PRO A 45 12.10 -11.86 0.74
N ALA A 46 12.33 -10.83 1.56
CA ALA A 46 13.27 -10.93 2.68
C ALA A 46 12.63 -11.50 3.95
N GLY A 47 11.33 -11.79 3.92
CA GLY A 47 10.62 -12.35 5.06
C GLY A 47 10.02 -11.31 6.01
N VAL A 48 10.12 -10.03 5.68
CA VAL A 48 9.56 -8.97 6.52
C VAL A 48 8.05 -8.95 6.39
N LEU A 49 7.36 -8.84 7.52
CA LEU A 49 5.90 -8.72 7.53
C LEU A 49 5.50 -7.31 7.12
N VAL A 50 4.59 -7.21 6.16
CA VAL A 50 4.21 -5.95 5.56
C VAL A 50 2.69 -5.85 5.48
N ALA A 51 2.15 -4.74 5.96
CA ALA A 51 0.76 -4.39 5.74
C ALA A 51 0.71 -3.57 4.46
N VAL A 52 -0.01 -4.05 3.46
CA VAL A 52 -0.09 -3.40 2.16
C VAL A 52 -1.46 -2.76 1.99
N GLU A 53 -1.47 -1.46 1.79
CA GLU A 53 -2.67 -0.71 1.46
C GLU A 53 -2.78 -0.65 -0.06
N VAL A 54 -3.90 -1.08 -0.61
CA VAL A 54 -4.11 -1.15 -2.06
C VAL A 54 -5.01 0.00 -2.49
N ARG A 55 -4.58 0.74 -3.50
CA ARG A 55 -5.34 1.85 -4.07
C ARG A 55 -5.44 1.69 -5.58
N ARG A 56 -6.64 1.85 -6.09
CA ARG A 56 -6.87 1.83 -7.53
C ARG A 56 -6.94 3.25 -8.06
N ARG A 57 -6.24 3.51 -9.16
CA ARG A 57 -6.26 4.80 -9.85
C ARG A 57 -6.27 4.58 -11.34
N ARG A 58 -7.00 5.41 -12.06
CA ARG A 58 -6.99 5.33 -13.51
C ARG A 58 -5.65 5.80 -14.05
N THR A 59 -5.12 6.86 -13.45
CA THR A 59 -3.81 7.40 -13.77
C THR A 59 -3.28 8.10 -12.53
N LEU A 60 -1.96 8.20 -12.40
CA LEU A 60 -1.37 9.01 -11.36
C LEU A 60 -1.23 10.46 -11.80
N GLY A 61 -1.26 10.72 -13.11
CA GLY A 61 -1.14 12.08 -13.64
C GLY A 61 0.14 12.74 -13.19
N ALA A 62 0.06 14.05 -12.93
CA ALA A 62 1.18 14.82 -12.44
C ALA A 62 1.29 14.81 -10.92
N ALA A 63 0.28 14.29 -10.23
CA ALA A 63 0.31 14.22 -8.77
C ALA A 63 1.25 13.12 -8.30
N THR A 64 1.94 13.35 -7.20
CA THR A 64 2.74 12.31 -6.58
C THR A 64 1.81 11.31 -5.90
N PRO A 65 2.25 10.06 -5.71
CA PRO A 65 1.44 9.09 -4.97
C PRO A 65 1.08 9.58 -3.56
N TRP A 66 1.97 10.37 -2.95
CA TRP A 66 1.73 10.94 -1.62
C TRP A 66 0.57 11.92 -1.63
N GLU A 67 0.51 12.78 -2.65
CA GLU A 67 -0.59 13.73 -2.81
C GLU A 67 -1.90 13.00 -3.04
N LEU A 68 -1.88 11.92 -3.81
CA LEU A 68 -3.07 11.14 -4.08
C LEU A 68 -3.60 10.43 -2.84
N LEU A 69 -2.71 10.09 -1.91
CA LEU A 69 -3.10 9.44 -0.68
C LEU A 69 -3.81 10.40 0.28
N GLY A 70 -3.33 11.64 0.36
CA GLY A 70 -3.91 12.67 1.21
C GLY A 70 -3.44 12.58 2.66
N THR A 71 -3.45 13.73 3.33
CA THR A 71 -2.94 13.87 4.69
C THR A 71 -3.71 13.03 5.70
N ARG A 72 -5.04 13.01 5.57
CA ARG A 72 -5.88 12.25 6.50
C ARG A 72 -5.56 10.76 6.44
N LYS A 73 -5.37 10.23 5.24
CA LYS A 73 -5.04 8.81 5.07
C LYS A 73 -3.65 8.51 5.61
N PHE A 74 -2.71 9.42 5.43
CA PHE A 74 -1.39 9.26 6.02
C PHE A 74 -1.44 9.13 7.53
N GLN A 75 -2.21 10.00 8.18
CA GLN A 75 -2.36 9.94 9.63
C GLN A 75 -3.02 8.65 10.06
N ALA A 76 -4.00 8.17 9.30
CA ALA A 76 -4.65 6.91 9.59
C ALA A 76 -3.65 5.75 9.49
N LEU A 77 -2.81 5.75 8.46
CA LEU A 77 -1.81 4.69 8.30
C LEU A 77 -0.76 4.72 9.41
N ARG A 78 -0.38 5.90 9.86
CA ARG A 78 0.55 6.01 10.99
C ARG A 78 -0.05 5.40 12.26
N ARG A 79 -1.33 5.66 12.50
CA ARG A 79 -2.02 5.05 13.65
C ARG A 79 -2.15 3.55 13.48
N GLN A 80 -2.37 3.09 12.26
CA GLN A 80 -2.43 1.66 11.96
C GLN A 80 -1.16 0.94 12.38
N ARG A 81 -0.03 1.58 12.19
CA ARG A 81 1.25 0.97 12.53
C ARG A 81 1.33 0.57 13.99
N GLU A 82 0.70 1.34 14.87
CA GLU A 82 0.72 1.04 16.30
C GLU A 82 -0.07 -0.23 16.64
N GLY A 83 -1.06 -0.56 15.81
CA GLY A 83 -1.87 -1.76 16.01
C GLY A 83 -1.29 -3.00 15.33
N LEU A 84 -0.20 -2.87 14.60
CA LEU A 84 0.42 -3.97 13.88
C LEU A 84 1.54 -4.60 14.70
N PRO A 85 1.91 -5.85 14.40
CA PRO A 85 3.04 -6.49 15.07
C PRO A 85 4.31 -5.66 14.96
N SER A 86 5.16 -5.75 15.98
CA SER A 86 6.45 -5.07 15.99
C SER A 86 7.26 -5.47 14.75
N GLY A 87 7.88 -4.49 14.12
CA GLY A 87 8.67 -4.73 12.92
C GLY A 87 7.88 -4.80 11.64
N CYS A 88 6.56 -4.66 11.71
CA CYS A 88 5.73 -4.66 10.51
C CYS A 88 5.93 -3.35 9.74
N ARG A 89 6.14 -3.49 8.43
CA ARG A 89 6.28 -2.35 7.54
C ARG A 89 4.91 -2.04 6.91
N ILE A 90 4.68 -0.80 6.54
CA ILE A 90 3.48 -0.42 5.79
C ILE A 90 3.90 0.01 4.40
N ASP A 91 3.36 -0.65 3.39
CA ASP A 91 3.60 -0.31 1.99
C ASP A 91 2.28 0.11 1.36
N LEU A 92 2.39 0.94 0.31
CA LEU A 92 1.25 1.39 -0.47
C LEU A 92 1.40 0.86 -1.88
N LEU A 93 0.36 0.19 -2.38
CA LEU A 93 0.39 -0.38 -3.71
C LEU A 93 -0.71 0.26 -4.55
N PHE A 94 -0.32 0.90 -5.65
CA PHE A 94 -1.25 1.44 -6.62
C PHE A 94 -1.46 0.46 -7.76
N VAL A 95 -2.71 0.21 -8.08
CA VAL A 95 -3.12 -0.49 -9.30
C VAL A 95 -3.58 0.60 -10.27
N ILE A 96 -2.83 0.81 -11.34
CA ILE A 96 -2.99 1.98 -12.21
C ILE A 96 -3.36 1.54 -13.61
N GLY A 97 -4.39 2.15 -14.16
CA GLY A 97 -4.75 1.96 -15.55
C GLY A 97 -6.15 1.44 -15.76
N ALA A 98 -6.51 1.30 -17.03
CA ALA A 98 -7.79 0.77 -17.44
C ALA A 98 -7.86 -0.73 -17.17
N PRO A 99 -9.06 -1.28 -17.00
CA PRO A 99 -9.23 -2.72 -16.84
C PRO A 99 -8.54 -3.50 -17.97
N GLY A 100 -7.74 -4.49 -17.58
CA GLY A 100 -6.99 -5.30 -18.53
C GLY A 100 -5.64 -4.74 -18.90
N GLN A 101 -5.34 -3.51 -18.49
CA GLN A 101 -4.08 -2.83 -18.82
C GLN A 101 -3.43 -2.25 -17.57
N GLU A 102 -3.71 -2.84 -16.44
CA GLU A 102 -3.23 -2.31 -15.16
C GLU A 102 -1.73 -2.49 -14.98
N ARG A 103 -1.14 -1.54 -14.28
CA ARG A 103 0.25 -1.57 -13.83
C ARG A 103 0.27 -1.41 -12.33
N ILE A 104 1.34 -1.89 -11.71
CA ILE A 104 1.52 -1.83 -10.26
C ILE A 104 2.62 -0.85 -9.95
N ARG A 105 2.40 0.01 -8.96
CA ARG A 105 3.44 0.84 -8.39
C ARG A 105 3.45 0.64 -6.88
N LEU A 106 4.58 0.21 -6.35
CA LEU A 106 4.72 -0.08 -4.93
C LEU A 106 5.57 0.97 -4.26
N LEU A 107 5.04 1.56 -3.19
CA LEU A 107 5.77 2.51 -2.34
C LEU A 107 6.07 1.81 -1.03
N ARG A 108 7.33 1.59 -0.74
CA ARG A 108 7.74 0.82 0.42
C ARG A 108 8.01 1.73 1.61
N GLY A 109 7.58 1.28 2.79
CA GLY A 109 7.89 1.97 4.03
C GLY A 109 7.29 3.35 4.13
N ILE A 110 6.01 3.50 3.76
CA ILE A 110 5.39 4.83 3.68
C ILE A 110 5.34 5.55 5.02
N ALA A 111 5.26 4.83 6.13
CA ALA A 111 5.22 5.46 7.44
C ALA A 111 6.51 6.22 7.74
N GLU A 112 7.65 5.66 7.36
CA GLU A 112 8.95 6.32 7.51
C GLU A 112 9.13 7.45 6.52
N ALA A 113 8.68 7.26 5.30
CA ALA A 113 8.78 8.28 4.28
C ALA A 113 7.98 9.52 4.64
N VAL A 114 6.81 9.35 5.27
CA VAL A 114 6.02 10.47 5.73
C VAL A 114 6.80 11.28 6.76
N ARG A 115 7.47 10.61 7.69
CA ARG A 115 8.29 11.32 8.67
C ARG A 115 9.37 12.16 8.01
N ARG A 116 10.04 11.59 7.03
CA ARG A 116 11.09 12.31 6.31
C ARG A 116 10.55 13.50 5.57
N SER A 117 9.40 13.34 4.92
CA SER A 117 8.86 14.43 4.13
C SER A 117 8.41 15.61 4.99
N CYS A 118 8.07 15.37 6.25
CA CYS A 118 7.77 16.46 7.17
C CYS A 118 8.99 17.31 7.49
N TYR A 119 10.17 16.70 7.42
CA TYR A 119 11.39 17.39 7.76
C TYR A 119 12.18 17.84 6.55
N ASP A 120 12.07 17.10 5.47
CA ASP A 120 12.97 17.25 4.36
C ASP A 120 12.26 17.69 3.13
N SER A 121 11.06 18.10 3.19
CA SER A 121 10.22 18.39 2.04
C SER A 121 10.74 17.71 0.81
N LEU A 122 11.05 16.39 0.93
CA LEU A 122 11.06 15.73 -0.23
C LEU A 122 12.27 15.32 -0.80
N ALA A 123 12.82 14.28 -0.35
CA ALA A 123 13.72 13.52 -1.17
C ALA A 123 12.86 12.80 -2.22
N PRO A 124 12.84 13.26 -3.46
CA PRO A 124 12.06 12.59 -4.49
C PRO A 124 12.51 11.15 -4.63
N GLY A 125 11.58 10.25 -4.71
CA GLY A 125 11.88 8.86 -4.93
C GLY A 125 12.16 8.03 -3.70
N SER A 126 12.16 8.64 -2.52
CA SER A 126 12.32 7.89 -1.28
C SER A 126 11.18 6.91 -1.11
N GLY A 127 11.49 5.63 -1.00
CA GLY A 127 10.50 4.59 -0.80
C GLY A 127 9.68 4.23 -2.01
N VAL A 128 9.99 4.79 -3.18
CA VAL A 128 9.23 4.52 -4.40
C VAL A 128 9.89 3.38 -5.17
N ARG A 129 9.09 2.39 -5.55
CA ARG A 129 9.52 1.28 -6.38
C ARG A 129 8.52 1.05 -7.50
N LEU A 130 9.01 0.82 -8.68
CA LEU A 130 8.17 0.41 -9.80
C LEU A 130 8.13 -1.11 -9.84
N GLY A 131 6.92 -1.65 -9.76
CA GLY A 131 6.72 -3.07 -9.78
C GLY A 131 6.55 -3.64 -11.17
#